data_d2296183a65620296e162721aa461d6f
#
_entry.id   d2296183a65620296e162721aa461d6f
#
_cell.length_a   1.000
_cell.length_b   1.000
_cell.length_c   1.000
_cell.angle_alpha   90.00
_cell.angle_beta   90.00
_cell.angle_gamma   90.00
#
_symmetry.space_group_name_H-M   'P 1'
#
loop_
_entity.id
_entity.type
_entity.pdbx_description
1 polymer ?
#
loop_
_entity_poly.entity_id
_entity_poly.type
_entity_poly.pdbx_seq_one_letter_code
_entity_poly.pdbx_strand_id
1 'polypeptide(L)'
;LYEAGHITYMRTDSTNLSAVAQGQIISLIEKKYGKEYAEARIYKTKSKNAQEAHEAIRPTHIENMTVGTPARNAYSIAVAGGDEQDRLYRLIWERVVSSQMTDAKLLKTKISVVIRGHEDLPDFSVNGSRLLFPGWLKVDNDARSDDVELPICKEGEELKLLDLKNEEKFTTPPDRYSEAGLIKELEGRGIGRPSTYASIMKTIEERGYVKKEGKTLFPTDVGEVVSDFLEKHFMNYISDSFTAEMEDELDEISRGEREYEKTLKDFYGPFLKDVKAKEKLEKATNLGDAPENIKCPKCGSSMIIKLSRAGKFYSCSKYPDCDGALMLDGTELKGPAETGELCPECG
;
A
#
# COMPACT_ATOMS: atom_id res chain seq x y z
N LEU A 1 -5.19 -3.55 20.17
CA LEU A 1 -6.24 -2.56 20.49
C LEU A 1 -7.62 -3.21 20.60
N TYR A 2 -8.03 -4.05 19.62
CA TYR A 2 -9.33 -4.72 19.65
C TYR A 2 -9.43 -5.72 20.82
N GLU A 3 -8.47 -6.60 20.97
CA GLU A 3 -8.46 -7.60 22.06
C GLU A 3 -8.39 -6.94 23.46
N ALA A 4 -7.81 -5.75 23.54
CA ALA A 4 -7.78 -4.95 24.76
C ALA A 4 -9.09 -4.14 24.99
N GLY A 5 -10.05 -4.23 24.07
CA GLY A 5 -11.33 -3.52 24.19
C GLY A 5 -11.30 -2.02 23.89
N HIS A 6 -10.23 -1.52 23.29
CA HIS A 6 -10.09 -0.08 23.00
C HIS A 6 -10.80 0.36 21.73
N ILE A 7 -10.95 -0.53 20.75
CA ILE A 7 -11.62 -0.26 19.47
C ILE A 7 -12.62 -1.35 19.12
N THR A 8 -13.55 -1.05 18.21
CA THR A 8 -14.46 -2.03 17.59
C THR A 8 -13.68 -3.03 16.73
N TYR A 9 -14.36 -4.04 16.18
CA TYR A 9 -13.75 -5.10 15.38
C TYR A 9 -12.97 -4.54 14.19
N MET A 10 -11.71 -4.93 14.05
CA MET A 10 -10.77 -4.32 13.11
C MET A 10 -10.85 -4.90 11.68
N ARG A 11 -11.45 -6.08 11.49
CA ARG A 11 -11.59 -6.71 10.16
C ARG A 11 -12.94 -6.33 9.57
N THR A 12 -13.04 -5.11 9.07
CA THR A 12 -14.24 -4.57 8.44
C THR A 12 -13.87 -3.63 7.30
N ASP A 13 -14.70 -3.58 6.28
CA ASP A 13 -14.71 -2.60 5.19
C ASP A 13 -15.87 -1.61 5.33
N SER A 14 -16.67 -1.73 6.41
CA SER A 14 -17.78 -0.85 6.69
C SER A 14 -17.32 0.54 7.11
N THR A 15 -18.00 1.56 6.61
CA THR A 15 -17.85 2.96 7.04
C THR A 15 -19.02 3.43 7.91
N ASN A 16 -19.93 2.53 8.30
CA ASN A 16 -21.13 2.86 9.05
C ASN A 16 -20.84 3.01 10.54
N LEU A 17 -21.45 4.00 11.17
CA LEU A 17 -21.47 4.19 12.61
C LEU A 17 -22.87 3.90 13.13
N SER A 18 -22.98 3.24 14.29
CA SER A 18 -24.28 3.10 14.95
C SER A 18 -24.80 4.45 15.41
N ALA A 19 -26.13 4.60 15.45
CA ALA A 19 -26.76 5.86 15.89
C ALA A 19 -26.31 6.28 17.30
N VAL A 20 -26.07 5.32 18.18
CA VAL A 20 -25.58 5.57 19.54
C VAL A 20 -24.15 6.15 19.50
N ALA A 21 -23.26 5.51 18.75
CA ALA A 21 -21.88 5.98 18.60
C ALA A 21 -21.83 7.36 17.94
N GLN A 22 -22.61 7.58 16.88
CA GLN A 22 -22.70 8.87 16.22
C GLN A 22 -23.16 9.97 17.19
N GLY A 23 -24.19 9.71 18.01
CA GLY A 23 -24.68 10.66 19.02
C GLY A 23 -23.62 10.99 20.07
N GLN A 24 -22.82 10.01 20.51
CA GLN A 24 -21.72 10.23 21.46
C GLN A 24 -20.62 11.08 20.84
N ILE A 25 -20.26 10.83 19.57
CA ILE A 25 -19.24 11.59 18.84
C ILE A 25 -19.69 13.05 18.67
N ILE A 26 -20.92 13.28 18.24
CA ILE A 26 -21.49 14.63 18.06
C ILE A 26 -21.47 15.38 19.39
N SER A 27 -21.91 14.75 20.49
CA SER A 27 -21.90 15.36 21.83
C SER A 27 -20.48 15.72 22.27
N LEU A 28 -19.48 14.88 21.97
CA LEU A 28 -18.08 15.18 22.24
C LEU A 28 -17.60 16.40 21.44
N ILE A 29 -17.92 16.46 20.13
CA ILE A 29 -17.53 17.56 19.26
C ILE A 29 -18.14 18.88 19.76
N GLU A 30 -19.44 18.91 20.03
CA GLU A 30 -20.13 20.10 20.54
C GLU A 30 -19.50 20.60 21.85
N LYS A 31 -19.23 19.69 22.78
CA LYS A 31 -18.65 20.02 24.09
C LYS A 31 -17.22 20.54 23.97
N LYS A 32 -16.40 19.97 23.07
CA LYS A 32 -14.95 20.24 23.04
C LYS A 32 -14.57 21.34 22.05
N TYR A 33 -15.29 21.44 20.92
CA TYR A 33 -14.95 22.33 19.81
C TYR A 33 -16.02 23.39 19.53
N GLY A 34 -17.27 23.15 19.91
CA GLY A 34 -18.41 24.03 19.65
C GLY A 34 -19.42 23.41 18.67
N LYS A 35 -20.64 23.89 18.72
CA LYS A 35 -21.75 23.36 17.89
C LYS A 35 -21.51 23.57 16.40
N GLU A 36 -20.82 24.62 16.02
CA GLU A 36 -20.47 24.94 14.64
C GLU A 36 -19.52 23.94 13.99
N TYR A 37 -18.87 23.09 14.80
CA TYR A 37 -17.98 22.00 14.31
C TYR A 37 -18.70 20.67 14.15
N ALA A 38 -19.91 20.51 14.68
CA ALA A 38 -20.62 19.24 14.67
C ALA A 38 -21.54 19.10 13.46
N GLU A 39 -21.40 18.00 12.72
CA GLU A 39 -22.26 17.65 11.59
C GLU A 39 -22.39 16.13 11.47
N ALA A 40 -23.58 15.61 11.77
CA ALA A 40 -23.84 14.17 11.65
C ALA A 40 -23.82 13.76 10.17
N ARG A 41 -22.90 12.85 9.80
CA ARG A 41 -22.72 12.38 8.43
C ARG A 41 -22.85 10.88 8.36
N ILE A 42 -23.47 10.39 7.28
CA ILE A 42 -23.56 8.97 6.94
C ILE A 42 -22.76 8.75 5.67
N TYR A 43 -21.81 7.85 5.73
CA TYR A 43 -20.97 7.47 4.60
C TYR A 43 -21.50 6.19 3.98
N LYS A 44 -21.70 6.20 2.66
CA LYS A 44 -22.05 4.99 1.93
C LYS A 44 -20.79 4.15 1.70
N THR A 45 -20.82 2.90 2.07
CA THR A 45 -19.77 1.95 1.76
C THR A 45 -19.67 1.76 0.25
N LYS A 46 -18.47 1.86 -0.31
CA LYS A 46 -18.23 1.70 -1.75
C LYS A 46 -18.05 0.26 -2.17
N SER A 47 -17.72 -0.63 -1.24
CA SER A 47 -17.59 -2.05 -1.50
C SER A 47 -18.94 -2.67 -1.83
N LYS A 48 -19.04 -3.34 -2.98
CA LYS A 48 -20.25 -4.06 -3.39
C LYS A 48 -20.63 -5.19 -2.41
N ASN A 49 -19.65 -5.70 -1.70
CA ASN A 49 -19.73 -6.87 -0.83
C ASN A 49 -19.58 -6.52 0.65
N ALA A 50 -19.74 -5.22 1.01
CA ALA A 50 -19.69 -4.82 2.41
C ALA A 50 -20.80 -5.51 3.17
N GLN A 51 -20.42 -6.25 4.21
CA GLN A 51 -21.39 -6.85 5.12
C GLN A 51 -22.05 -5.71 5.90
N GLU A 52 -23.28 -5.37 5.53
CA GLU A 52 -24.04 -4.25 6.10
C GLU A 52 -24.17 -4.31 7.63
N ALA A 53 -24.01 -5.50 8.21
CA ALA A 53 -24.03 -5.73 9.66
C ALA A 53 -22.77 -5.24 10.40
N HIS A 54 -21.70 -4.88 9.69
CA HIS A 54 -20.46 -4.44 10.33
C HIS A 54 -20.45 -2.93 10.59
N GLU A 55 -19.89 -2.55 11.73
CA GLU A 55 -19.61 -1.16 12.07
C GLU A 55 -18.19 -0.78 11.62
N ALA A 56 -17.95 0.52 11.41
CA ALA A 56 -16.62 1.05 11.17
C ALA A 56 -15.68 0.83 12.37
N ILE A 57 -14.37 0.82 12.12
CA ILE A 57 -13.38 0.81 13.19
C ILE A 57 -13.46 2.14 13.93
N ARG A 58 -13.78 2.10 15.22
CA ARG A 58 -13.87 3.27 16.08
C ARG A 58 -13.41 2.99 17.52
N PRO A 59 -13.07 4.00 18.31
CA PRO A 59 -12.91 3.86 19.75
C PRO A 59 -14.20 3.31 20.40
N THR A 60 -14.06 2.40 21.36
CA THR A 60 -15.19 1.95 22.20
C THR A 60 -15.63 3.05 23.15
N HIS A 61 -14.69 3.88 23.60
CA HIS A 61 -14.87 5.01 24.49
C HIS A 61 -14.34 6.29 23.82
N ILE A 62 -15.22 7.01 23.14
CA ILE A 62 -14.83 8.17 22.30
C ILE A 62 -14.27 9.35 23.13
N GLU A 63 -14.59 9.42 24.42
CA GLU A 63 -14.07 10.39 25.37
C GLU A 63 -12.56 10.24 25.63
N ASN A 64 -12.01 9.03 25.40
CA ASN A 64 -10.59 8.75 25.58
C ASN A 64 -9.83 9.06 24.28
N MET A 65 -8.87 9.98 24.33
CA MET A 65 -8.02 10.35 23.20
C MET A 65 -6.79 9.45 23.05
N THR A 66 -6.46 8.69 24.09
CA THR A 66 -5.29 7.81 24.17
C THR A 66 -5.66 6.53 24.93
N VAL A 67 -4.93 5.46 24.71
CA VAL A 67 -5.08 4.19 25.43
C VAL A 67 -4.13 4.09 26.64
N GLY A 68 -3.09 4.92 26.66
CA GLY A 68 -2.12 4.96 27.76
C GLY A 68 -2.71 5.61 29.02
N THR A 69 -2.09 5.34 30.18
CA THR A 69 -2.37 6.04 31.43
C THR A 69 -2.25 7.54 31.17
N PRO A 70 -3.18 8.37 31.66
CA PRO A 70 -3.11 9.81 31.41
C PRO A 70 -1.72 10.31 31.83
N ALA A 71 -0.90 10.65 30.87
CA ALA A 71 0.41 11.22 31.12
C ALA A 71 0.19 12.48 31.94
N ARG A 72 0.76 12.52 33.13
CA ARG A 72 0.63 13.66 34.07
C ARG A 72 1.08 15.00 33.49
N ASN A 73 1.67 14.99 32.27
CA ASN A 73 2.08 16.20 31.56
C ASN A 73 1.90 15.98 30.04
N ALA A 74 1.05 16.78 29.45
CA ALA A 74 0.85 16.82 27.97
C ALA A 74 2.15 17.10 27.17
N TYR A 75 3.24 17.45 27.82
CA TYR A 75 4.54 17.77 27.23
C TYR A 75 5.41 16.52 26.97
N SER A 76 5.13 15.39 27.63
CA SER A 76 5.91 14.16 27.45
C SER A 76 5.49 13.31 26.24
N ILE A 77 4.39 13.63 25.59
CA ILE A 77 3.89 12.90 24.38
C ILE A 77 4.69 13.28 23.13
N ALA A 78 5.32 14.44 23.11
CA ALA A 78 6.06 14.95 21.96
C ALA A 78 7.52 14.45 21.85
N VAL A 79 8.08 13.81 22.88
CA VAL A 79 9.53 13.56 22.98
C VAL A 79 9.92 12.08 23.09
N ALA A 80 9.01 11.19 23.47
CA ALA A 80 9.29 9.75 23.45
C ALA A 80 8.29 9.10 22.49
N GLY A 81 8.74 8.36 21.50
CA GLY A 81 7.90 7.60 20.57
C GLY A 81 6.84 6.84 21.36
N GLY A 82 5.64 7.41 21.44
CA GLY A 82 4.50 6.78 22.10
C GLY A 82 4.34 5.38 21.57
N ASP A 83 3.94 4.42 22.41
CA ASP A 83 3.66 3.05 22.04
C ASP A 83 2.91 3.05 20.70
N GLU A 84 3.28 2.18 19.78
CA GLU A 84 2.64 2.04 18.46
C GLU A 84 1.12 1.92 18.56
N GLN A 85 0.64 1.32 19.66
CA GLN A 85 -0.78 1.22 19.96
C GLN A 85 -1.44 2.60 20.21
N ASP A 86 -0.78 3.48 20.94
CA ASP A 86 -1.27 4.83 21.20
C ASP A 86 -1.34 5.66 19.92
N ARG A 87 -0.33 5.53 19.05
CA ARG A 87 -0.29 6.23 17.76
C ARG A 87 -1.41 5.75 16.84
N LEU A 88 -1.62 4.43 16.75
CA LEU A 88 -2.69 3.86 15.96
C LEU A 88 -4.08 4.23 16.50
N TYR A 89 -4.26 4.15 17.83
CA TYR A 89 -5.51 4.54 18.48
C TYR A 89 -5.84 6.00 18.23
N ARG A 90 -4.87 6.89 18.37
CA ARG A 90 -5.02 8.32 18.11
C ARG A 90 -5.43 8.57 16.66
N LEU A 91 -4.81 7.92 15.70
CA LEU A 91 -5.17 8.01 14.28
C LEU A 91 -6.64 7.61 14.05
N ILE A 92 -7.08 6.50 14.66
CA ILE A 92 -8.46 6.03 14.59
C ILE A 92 -9.40 7.04 15.22
N TRP A 93 -9.06 7.57 16.41
CA TRP A 93 -9.85 8.56 17.11
C TRP A 93 -10.00 9.85 16.30
N GLU A 94 -8.90 10.39 15.79
CA GLU A 94 -8.87 11.60 14.97
C GLU A 94 -9.73 11.42 13.70
N ARG A 95 -9.62 10.28 13.05
CA ARG A 95 -10.38 9.98 11.82
C ARG A 95 -11.88 9.85 12.08
N VAL A 96 -12.26 9.19 13.17
CA VAL A 96 -13.67 9.01 13.55
C VAL A 96 -14.29 10.36 13.95
N VAL A 97 -13.62 11.14 14.77
CA VAL A 97 -14.13 12.46 15.21
C VAL A 97 -14.20 13.41 14.00
N SER A 98 -13.15 13.50 13.18
CA SER A 98 -13.13 14.33 11.98
C SER A 98 -14.24 13.98 11.01
N SER A 99 -14.62 12.69 10.91
CA SER A 99 -15.69 12.23 10.01
C SER A 99 -17.07 12.83 10.35
N GLN A 100 -17.29 13.26 11.59
CA GLN A 100 -18.55 13.82 12.08
C GLN A 100 -18.42 15.33 12.36
N MET A 101 -17.42 15.98 11.75
CA MET A 101 -17.23 17.43 11.84
C MET A 101 -17.62 18.13 10.53
N THR A 102 -17.92 19.41 10.65
CA THR A 102 -18.22 20.29 9.51
C THR A 102 -17.00 20.44 8.59
N ASP A 103 -17.23 20.78 7.33
CA ASP A 103 -16.18 21.00 6.34
C ASP A 103 -15.26 22.17 6.72
N ALA A 104 -13.98 22.02 6.42
CA ALA A 104 -13.05 23.13 6.42
C ALA A 104 -13.37 24.09 5.25
N LYS A 105 -13.31 25.40 5.51
CA LYS A 105 -13.49 26.43 4.48
C LYS A 105 -12.17 27.06 4.12
N LEU A 106 -11.82 26.98 2.83
CA LEU A 106 -10.59 27.49 2.28
C LEU A 106 -10.87 28.60 1.26
N LEU A 107 -10.17 29.69 1.33
CA LEU A 107 -10.09 30.69 0.27
C LEU A 107 -8.94 30.28 -0.66
N LYS A 108 -9.29 29.91 -1.90
CA LYS A 108 -8.30 29.64 -2.96
C LYS A 108 -8.19 30.86 -3.85
N THR A 109 -6.97 31.37 -4.01
CA THR A 109 -6.67 32.51 -4.86
C THR A 109 -5.75 32.05 -6.00
N LYS A 110 -6.08 32.42 -7.22
CA LYS A 110 -5.18 32.23 -8.38
C LYS A 110 -4.86 33.61 -8.96
N ILE A 111 -3.57 33.93 -9.09
CA ILE A 111 -3.13 35.08 -9.82
C ILE A 111 -2.53 34.59 -11.17
N SER A 112 -3.06 35.11 -12.27
CA SER A 112 -2.53 34.85 -13.62
C SER A 112 -1.90 36.12 -14.12
N VAL A 113 -0.71 35.99 -14.68
CA VAL A 113 0.08 37.12 -15.23
C VAL A 113 0.34 36.86 -16.70
N VAL A 114 -0.10 37.77 -17.55
CA VAL A 114 0.08 37.69 -19.00
C VAL A 114 1.25 38.59 -19.41
N ILE A 115 1.94 38.23 -20.48
CA ILE A 115 3.01 39.04 -21.05
C ILE A 115 2.39 39.94 -22.15
N ARG A 116 2.38 41.24 -21.94
CA ARG A 116 1.82 42.20 -22.90
C ARG A 116 2.54 42.09 -24.26
N GLY A 117 1.79 41.92 -25.33
CA GLY A 117 2.32 41.77 -26.70
C GLY A 117 2.83 40.39 -27.05
N HIS A 118 2.63 39.41 -26.19
CA HIS A 118 3.01 38.02 -26.38
C HIS A 118 1.88 37.08 -25.93
N GLU A 119 0.70 37.28 -26.53
CA GLU A 119 -0.52 36.51 -26.21
C GLU A 119 -0.47 35.04 -26.68
N ASP A 120 0.56 34.70 -27.49
CA ASP A 120 0.88 33.34 -27.92
C ASP A 120 1.63 32.51 -26.86
N LEU A 121 2.15 33.16 -25.81
CA LEU A 121 2.84 32.46 -24.72
C LEU A 121 1.89 32.07 -23.61
N PRO A 122 2.15 30.94 -22.92
CA PRO A 122 1.39 30.57 -21.76
C PRO A 122 1.48 31.58 -20.61
N ASP A 123 0.37 31.78 -19.93
CA ASP A 123 0.31 32.64 -18.74
C ASP A 123 1.17 32.07 -17.59
N PHE A 124 1.83 32.98 -16.89
CA PHE A 124 2.39 32.63 -15.59
C PHE A 124 1.27 32.59 -14.56
N SER A 125 1.23 31.56 -13.71
CA SER A 125 0.20 31.48 -12.67
C SER A 125 0.76 31.01 -11.34
N VAL A 126 0.20 31.53 -10.27
CA VAL A 126 0.49 31.11 -8.90
C VAL A 126 -0.84 30.89 -8.16
N ASN A 127 -0.87 29.83 -7.35
CA ASN A 127 -2.03 29.49 -6.54
C ASN A 127 -1.69 29.71 -5.07
N GLY A 128 -2.60 30.36 -4.36
CA GLY A 128 -2.57 30.51 -2.91
C GLY A 128 -3.76 29.86 -2.25
N SER A 129 -3.65 29.57 -0.96
CA SER A 129 -4.77 29.13 -0.15
C SER A 129 -4.65 29.65 1.26
N ARG A 130 -5.77 30.09 1.84
CA ARG A 130 -5.88 30.54 3.22
C ARG A 130 -7.04 29.85 3.89
N LEU A 131 -6.81 29.37 5.12
CA LEU A 131 -7.84 28.77 5.94
C LEU A 131 -8.77 29.85 6.53
N LEU A 132 -10.07 29.78 6.18
CA LEU A 132 -11.10 30.65 6.73
C LEU A 132 -11.78 30.06 7.97
N PHE A 133 -12.07 28.77 7.91
CA PHE A 133 -12.68 28.01 9.00
C PHE A 133 -12.08 26.60 9.03
N PRO A 134 -11.54 26.16 10.17
CA PRO A 134 -10.81 24.91 10.22
C PRO A 134 -11.69 23.66 10.06
N GLY A 135 -12.96 23.69 10.52
CA GLY A 135 -13.81 22.51 10.46
C GLY A 135 -13.12 21.26 11.02
N TRP A 136 -13.18 20.15 10.30
CA TRP A 136 -12.55 18.89 10.67
C TRP A 136 -11.01 18.95 10.78
N LEU A 137 -10.34 19.88 10.10
CA LEU A 137 -8.90 20.13 10.25
C LEU A 137 -8.50 20.57 11.66
N LYS A 138 -9.46 20.95 12.51
CA LYS A 138 -9.19 21.27 13.91
C LYS A 138 -8.72 20.05 14.72
N VAL A 139 -9.08 18.86 14.26
CA VAL A 139 -8.70 17.57 14.86
C VAL A 139 -7.55 16.93 14.10
N ASP A 140 -7.60 16.93 12.78
CA ASP A 140 -6.59 16.34 11.89
C ASP A 140 -5.78 17.47 11.23
N ASN A 141 -4.89 18.10 12.02
CA ASN A 141 -4.08 19.24 11.57
C ASN A 141 -3.06 18.83 10.50
N ASP A 142 -2.59 17.59 10.53
CA ASP A 142 -1.53 17.09 9.63
C ASP A 142 -2.07 16.81 8.22
N ALA A 143 -3.38 16.81 8.03
CA ALA A 143 -4.01 16.57 6.74
C ALA A 143 -3.85 17.73 5.74
N ARG A 144 -3.27 18.85 6.17
CA ARG A 144 -3.09 20.03 5.33
C ARG A 144 -1.69 20.62 5.47
N SER A 145 -1.12 21.06 4.36
CA SER A 145 0.07 21.92 4.33
C SER A 145 -0.26 23.35 4.79
N ASP A 146 0.78 24.11 5.14
CA ASP A 146 0.67 25.51 5.54
C ASP A 146 -0.03 26.40 4.51
N ASP A 147 -0.55 27.53 4.99
CA ASP A 147 -1.16 28.55 4.13
C ASP A 147 -0.11 29.16 3.19
N VAL A 148 -0.51 29.35 1.94
CA VAL A 148 0.24 30.11 0.94
C VAL A 148 -0.53 31.41 0.69
N GLU A 149 -0.16 32.46 1.40
CA GLU A 149 -0.78 33.77 1.21
C GLU A 149 -0.16 34.48 0.01
N LEU A 150 -1.03 34.92 -0.91
CA LEU A 150 -0.63 35.73 -2.06
C LEU A 150 -0.87 37.21 -1.77
N PRO A 151 -0.06 38.12 -2.32
CA PRO A 151 -0.30 39.55 -2.22
C PRO A 151 -1.64 39.94 -2.86
N ILE A 152 -2.23 41.02 -2.37
CA ILE A 152 -3.46 41.56 -2.94
C ILE A 152 -3.08 42.29 -4.22
N CYS A 153 -3.48 41.75 -5.39
CA CYS A 153 -3.28 42.34 -6.70
C CYS A 153 -4.63 42.81 -7.27
N LYS A 154 -4.61 43.83 -8.10
CA LYS A 154 -5.76 44.31 -8.86
C LYS A 154 -5.69 43.78 -10.28
N GLU A 155 -6.87 43.52 -10.85
CA GLU A 155 -6.95 43.16 -12.28
C GLU A 155 -6.41 44.31 -13.15
N GLY A 156 -5.53 43.95 -14.10
CA GLY A 156 -4.86 44.91 -14.97
C GLY A 156 -3.67 45.63 -14.31
N GLU A 157 -3.27 45.28 -13.12
CA GLU A 157 -2.07 45.85 -12.46
C GLU A 157 -0.81 45.44 -13.22
N GLU A 158 0.04 46.43 -13.55
CA GLU A 158 1.32 46.16 -14.20
C GLU A 158 2.34 45.67 -13.18
N LEU A 159 2.93 44.51 -13.48
CA LEU A 159 3.98 43.91 -12.66
C LEU A 159 5.34 44.05 -13.37
N LYS A 160 6.38 44.31 -12.57
CA LYS A 160 7.76 44.35 -13.05
C LYS A 160 8.40 42.99 -12.89
N LEU A 161 8.87 42.37 -13.98
CA LEU A 161 9.70 41.18 -13.91
C LEU A 161 11.03 41.48 -13.23
N LEU A 162 11.33 40.79 -12.13
CA LEU A 162 12.59 40.93 -11.39
C LEU A 162 13.60 39.84 -11.76
N ASP A 163 13.13 38.62 -11.90
CA ASP A 163 13.95 37.45 -12.21
C ASP A 163 13.11 36.42 -12.94
N LEU A 164 13.73 35.64 -13.84
CA LEU A 164 13.13 34.51 -14.52
C LEU A 164 14.03 33.29 -14.33
N LYS A 165 13.50 32.29 -13.62
CA LYS A 165 14.18 31.01 -13.43
C LYS A 165 13.49 29.97 -14.29
N ASN A 166 14.25 29.24 -15.08
CA ASN A 166 13.77 28.07 -15.79
C ASN A 166 14.30 26.80 -15.12
N GLU A 167 13.47 25.81 -15.05
CA GLU A 167 13.80 24.50 -14.52
C GLU A 167 13.29 23.45 -15.49
N GLU A 168 14.20 22.62 -15.99
CA GLU A 168 13.82 21.49 -16.83
C GLU A 168 13.21 20.38 -15.96
N LYS A 169 11.99 19.94 -16.31
CA LYS A 169 11.29 18.86 -15.61
C LYS A 169 10.89 17.79 -16.60
N PHE A 170 11.11 16.56 -16.21
CA PHE A 170 10.71 15.38 -16.96
C PHE A 170 9.50 14.72 -16.31
N THR A 171 8.65 14.11 -17.12
CA THR A 171 7.61 13.23 -16.60
C THR A 171 8.24 12.00 -15.97
N THR A 172 7.74 11.62 -14.83
CA THR A 172 8.16 10.40 -14.12
C THR A 172 7.10 9.31 -14.30
N PRO A 173 7.49 8.03 -14.33
CA PRO A 173 6.52 6.95 -14.29
C PRO A 173 5.73 6.98 -12.97
N PRO A 174 4.57 6.28 -12.93
CA PRO A 174 3.85 6.11 -11.67
C PRO A 174 4.75 5.50 -10.58
N ASP A 175 4.55 5.96 -9.36
CA ASP A 175 5.28 5.43 -8.21
C ASP A 175 4.96 3.93 -7.99
N ARG A 176 5.93 3.20 -7.46
CA ARG A 176 5.70 1.83 -7.01
C ARG A 176 4.77 1.81 -5.81
N TYR A 177 4.06 0.71 -5.64
CA TYR A 177 3.13 0.56 -4.53
C TYR A 177 3.83 0.61 -3.16
N SER A 178 3.17 1.27 -2.22
CA SER A 178 3.35 1.00 -0.79
C SER A 178 2.43 -0.15 -0.37
N GLU A 179 2.62 -0.71 0.82
CA GLU A 179 1.68 -1.72 1.35
C GLU A 179 0.23 -1.23 1.34
N ALA A 180 0.00 -0.01 1.84
CA ALA A 180 -1.33 0.59 1.83
C ALA A 180 -1.86 0.83 0.41
N GLY A 181 -1.00 1.26 -0.51
CA GLY A 181 -1.35 1.46 -1.92
C GLY A 181 -1.73 0.15 -2.61
N LEU A 182 -1.00 -0.94 -2.33
CA LEU A 182 -1.31 -2.25 -2.88
C LEU A 182 -2.61 -2.81 -2.33
N ILE A 183 -2.86 -2.69 -1.01
CA ILE A 183 -4.14 -3.11 -0.41
C ILE A 183 -5.30 -2.34 -1.02
N LYS A 184 -5.17 -1.04 -1.21
CA LYS A 184 -6.20 -0.21 -1.86
C LYS A 184 -6.47 -0.65 -3.31
N GLU A 185 -5.44 -1.04 -4.04
CA GLU A 185 -5.57 -1.54 -5.41
C GLU A 185 -6.27 -2.90 -5.44
N LEU A 186 -5.89 -3.83 -4.54
CA LEU A 186 -6.54 -5.13 -4.39
C LEU A 186 -8.04 -4.98 -4.06
N GLU A 187 -8.36 -4.10 -3.10
CA GLU A 187 -9.74 -3.76 -2.75
C GLU A 187 -10.51 -3.21 -3.95
N GLY A 188 -9.92 -2.28 -4.69
CA GLY A 188 -10.52 -1.66 -5.88
C GLY A 188 -10.83 -2.68 -6.99
N ARG A 189 -10.05 -3.76 -7.08
CA ARG A 189 -10.24 -4.87 -8.03
C ARG A 189 -11.11 -6.01 -7.49
N GLY A 190 -11.55 -5.95 -6.24
CA GLY A 190 -12.35 -7.01 -5.60
C GLY A 190 -11.52 -8.24 -5.18
N ILE A 191 -10.19 -8.12 -5.12
CA ILE A 191 -9.26 -9.19 -4.77
C ILE A 191 -8.99 -9.15 -3.27
N GLY A 192 -9.25 -10.27 -2.59
CA GLY A 192 -9.10 -10.37 -1.14
C GLY A 192 -10.24 -9.73 -0.36
N ARG A 193 -10.16 -9.85 0.96
CA ARG A 193 -11.13 -9.31 1.93
C ARG A 193 -10.36 -8.75 3.13
N PRO A 194 -10.97 -7.97 4.01
CA PRO A 194 -10.30 -7.44 5.22
C PRO A 194 -9.56 -8.51 6.05
N SER A 195 -10.04 -9.74 6.02
CA SER A 195 -9.40 -10.87 6.71
C SER A 195 -8.14 -11.41 6.04
N THR A 196 -7.95 -11.16 4.74
CA THR A 196 -6.87 -11.76 3.94
C THR A 196 -5.77 -10.79 3.51
N TYR A 197 -6.00 -9.47 3.51
CA TYR A 197 -4.99 -8.50 3.05
C TYR A 197 -3.66 -8.62 3.78
N ALA A 198 -3.68 -8.73 5.12
CA ALA A 198 -2.44 -8.85 5.89
C ALA A 198 -1.67 -10.13 5.56
N SER A 199 -2.37 -11.26 5.35
CA SER A 199 -1.74 -12.54 4.98
C SER A 199 -1.20 -12.52 3.55
N ILE A 200 -1.86 -11.84 2.61
CA ILE A 200 -1.37 -11.64 1.24
C ILE A 200 -0.05 -10.87 1.28
N MET A 201 -0.02 -9.71 1.96
CA MET A 201 1.18 -8.89 2.09
C MET A 201 2.35 -9.68 2.69
N LYS A 202 2.09 -10.35 3.80
CA LYS A 202 3.07 -11.20 4.47
C LYS A 202 3.60 -12.31 3.56
N THR A 203 2.72 -12.97 2.81
CA THR A 203 3.08 -14.09 1.93
C THR A 203 4.02 -13.65 0.80
N ILE A 204 3.75 -12.54 0.13
CA ILE A 204 4.60 -12.08 -0.98
C ILE A 204 5.98 -11.63 -0.50
N GLU A 205 6.09 -11.10 0.72
CA GLU A 205 7.35 -10.70 1.34
C GLU A 205 8.13 -11.93 1.86
N GLU A 206 7.50 -12.82 2.65
CA GLU A 206 8.15 -14.03 3.19
C GLU A 206 8.63 -14.99 2.10
N ARG A 207 7.93 -15.07 0.98
CA ARG A 207 8.37 -15.85 -0.18
C ARG A 207 9.45 -15.16 -1.00
N GLY A 208 9.80 -13.94 -0.64
CA GLY A 208 10.81 -13.15 -1.35
C GLY A 208 10.40 -12.73 -2.75
N TYR A 209 9.10 -12.62 -3.05
CA TYR A 209 8.61 -12.11 -4.33
C TYR A 209 8.76 -10.61 -4.42
N VAL A 210 8.63 -9.94 -3.29
CA VAL A 210 8.88 -8.50 -3.15
C VAL A 210 9.82 -8.25 -1.98
N LYS A 211 10.56 -7.15 -2.05
CA LYS A 211 11.30 -6.58 -0.92
C LYS A 211 10.75 -5.20 -0.60
N LYS A 212 10.79 -4.83 0.67
CA LYS A 212 10.34 -3.54 1.14
C LYS A 212 11.55 -2.64 1.42
N GLU A 213 11.61 -1.48 0.77
CA GLU A 213 12.60 -0.44 1.02
C GLU A 213 11.87 0.83 1.49
N GLY A 214 12.02 1.16 2.77
CA GLY A 214 11.24 2.22 3.40
C GLY A 214 9.73 1.89 3.40
N LYS A 215 8.93 2.63 2.65
CA LYS A 215 7.49 2.40 2.49
C LYS A 215 7.13 1.74 1.16
N THR A 216 8.09 1.52 0.27
CA THR A 216 7.88 1.12 -1.12
C THR A 216 8.20 -0.36 -1.31
N LEU A 217 7.37 -1.04 -2.10
CA LEU A 217 7.54 -2.44 -2.48
C LEU A 217 8.26 -2.55 -3.82
N PHE A 218 9.29 -3.37 -3.87
CA PHE A 218 10.05 -3.66 -5.09
C PHE A 218 9.93 -5.14 -5.44
N PRO A 219 9.60 -5.51 -6.69
CA PRO A 219 9.69 -6.90 -7.12
C PRO A 219 11.14 -7.36 -7.06
N THR A 220 11.33 -8.63 -6.77
CA THR A 220 12.64 -9.29 -6.80
C THR A 220 12.76 -10.11 -8.08
N ASP A 221 13.97 -10.52 -8.44
CA ASP A 221 14.20 -11.46 -9.53
C ASP A 221 13.36 -12.74 -9.39
N VAL A 222 13.19 -13.23 -8.16
CA VAL A 222 12.35 -14.40 -7.87
C VAL A 222 10.88 -14.09 -8.16
N GLY A 223 10.42 -12.92 -7.72
CA GLY A 223 9.04 -12.47 -7.98
C GLY A 223 8.74 -12.33 -9.46
N GLU A 224 9.63 -11.71 -10.22
CA GLU A 224 9.50 -11.58 -11.68
C GLU A 224 9.41 -12.93 -12.38
N VAL A 225 10.33 -13.85 -12.10
CA VAL A 225 10.33 -15.18 -12.73
C VAL A 225 9.10 -16.00 -12.37
N VAL A 226 8.61 -15.89 -11.11
CA VAL A 226 7.38 -16.56 -10.70
C VAL A 226 6.17 -15.95 -11.40
N SER A 227 6.09 -14.63 -11.51
CA SER A 227 5.01 -13.94 -12.23
C SER A 227 4.98 -14.36 -13.70
N ASP A 228 6.10 -14.27 -14.40
CA ASP A 228 6.22 -14.66 -15.79
C ASP A 228 5.83 -16.13 -16.03
N PHE A 229 6.27 -17.02 -15.13
CA PHE A 229 5.90 -18.44 -15.21
C PHE A 229 4.39 -18.66 -15.05
N LEU A 230 3.79 -17.98 -14.06
CA LEU A 230 2.36 -18.10 -13.81
C LEU A 230 1.55 -17.48 -14.95
N GLU A 231 1.93 -16.32 -15.46
CA GLU A 231 1.28 -15.67 -16.60
C GLU A 231 1.32 -16.55 -17.85
N LYS A 232 2.46 -17.17 -18.12
CA LYS A 232 2.63 -18.04 -19.29
C LYS A 232 1.84 -19.35 -19.20
N HIS A 233 1.70 -19.91 -17.99
CA HIS A 233 1.22 -21.28 -17.84
C HIS A 233 -0.11 -21.40 -17.08
N PHE A 234 -0.52 -20.38 -16.33
CA PHE A 234 -1.67 -20.40 -15.42
C PHE A 234 -2.53 -19.14 -15.49
N MET A 235 -2.52 -18.43 -16.63
CA MET A 235 -3.24 -17.16 -16.77
C MET A 235 -4.71 -17.24 -16.35
N ASN A 236 -5.38 -18.37 -16.59
CA ASN A 236 -6.78 -18.56 -16.20
C ASN A 236 -7.03 -18.51 -14.70
N TYR A 237 -5.99 -18.69 -13.87
CA TYR A 237 -6.10 -18.75 -12.40
C TYR A 237 -5.47 -17.54 -11.70
N ILE A 238 -4.75 -16.69 -12.42
CA ILE A 238 -4.05 -15.54 -11.85
C ILE A 238 -4.59 -14.20 -12.37
N SER A 239 -5.61 -14.23 -13.25
CA SER A 239 -6.25 -12.99 -13.69
C SER A 239 -7.01 -12.31 -12.57
N ASP A 240 -7.04 -11.00 -12.59
CA ASP A 240 -7.78 -10.19 -11.62
C ASP A 240 -9.27 -10.59 -11.58
N SER A 241 -9.86 -10.83 -12.77
CA SER A 241 -11.27 -11.23 -12.90
C SER A 241 -11.53 -12.58 -12.23
N PHE A 242 -10.65 -13.58 -12.47
CA PHE A 242 -10.80 -14.90 -11.85
C PHE A 242 -10.79 -14.83 -10.32
N THR A 243 -9.84 -14.09 -9.77
CA THR A 243 -9.72 -13.99 -8.30
C THR A 243 -10.92 -13.25 -7.70
N ALA A 244 -11.39 -12.16 -8.35
CA ALA A 244 -12.57 -11.42 -7.91
C ALA A 244 -13.84 -12.29 -8.01
N GLU A 245 -14.03 -13.03 -9.11
CA GLU A 245 -15.15 -13.97 -9.30
C GLU A 245 -15.14 -15.07 -8.24
N MET A 246 -13.97 -15.64 -7.92
CA MET A 246 -13.84 -16.66 -6.87
C MET A 246 -14.22 -16.11 -5.49
N GLU A 247 -13.83 -14.87 -5.17
CA GLU A 247 -14.23 -14.22 -3.91
C GLU A 247 -15.74 -13.98 -3.86
N ASP A 248 -16.35 -13.58 -4.97
CA ASP A 248 -17.81 -13.40 -5.08
C ASP A 248 -18.55 -14.75 -4.94
N GLU A 249 -18.05 -15.83 -5.54
CA GLU A 249 -18.58 -17.17 -5.38
C GLU A 249 -18.52 -17.66 -3.92
N LEU A 250 -17.44 -17.35 -3.20
CA LEU A 250 -17.33 -17.65 -1.77
C LEU A 250 -18.33 -16.87 -0.94
N ASP A 251 -18.59 -15.62 -1.28
CA ASP A 251 -19.62 -14.80 -0.64
C ASP A 251 -21.04 -15.34 -0.94
N GLU A 252 -21.31 -15.83 -2.16
CA GLU A 252 -22.57 -16.52 -2.51
C GLU A 252 -22.77 -17.79 -1.69
N ILE A 253 -21.71 -18.60 -1.48
CA ILE A 253 -21.76 -19.77 -0.61
C ILE A 253 -22.11 -19.35 0.83
N SER A 254 -21.50 -18.28 1.34
CA SER A 254 -21.75 -17.78 2.69
C SER A 254 -23.20 -17.35 2.91
N ARG A 255 -23.87 -16.85 1.85
CA ARG A 255 -25.29 -16.47 1.85
C ARG A 255 -26.24 -17.64 1.56
N GLY A 256 -25.73 -18.84 1.25
CA GLY A 256 -26.53 -20.01 0.88
C GLY A 256 -27.10 -19.95 -0.53
N GLU A 257 -26.60 -19.08 -1.39
CA GLU A 257 -27.03 -18.90 -2.78
C GLU A 257 -26.33 -19.87 -3.75
N ARG A 258 -25.23 -20.48 -3.30
CA ARG A 258 -24.37 -21.36 -4.09
C ARG A 258 -23.96 -22.60 -3.29
N GLU A 259 -23.82 -23.73 -3.98
CA GLU A 259 -23.43 -24.99 -3.36
C GLU A 259 -21.89 -25.10 -3.24
N TYR A 260 -21.39 -25.29 -2.02
CA TYR A 260 -19.97 -25.35 -1.68
C TYR A 260 -19.22 -26.47 -2.43
N GLU A 261 -19.73 -27.70 -2.35
CA GLU A 261 -19.03 -28.88 -2.92
C GLU A 261 -18.94 -28.81 -4.45
N LYS A 262 -20.02 -28.35 -5.08
CA LYS A 262 -20.03 -28.16 -6.54
C LYS A 262 -19.03 -27.11 -6.99
N THR A 263 -18.98 -25.96 -6.32
CA THR A 263 -18.04 -24.88 -6.64
C THR A 263 -16.59 -25.36 -6.54
N LEU A 264 -16.26 -26.12 -5.47
CA LEU A 264 -14.91 -26.67 -5.34
C LEU A 264 -14.57 -27.70 -6.43
N LYS A 265 -15.52 -28.55 -6.82
CA LYS A 265 -15.30 -29.53 -7.91
C LYS A 265 -15.10 -28.86 -9.27
N ASP A 266 -15.89 -27.84 -9.54
CA ASP A 266 -15.83 -27.07 -10.79
C ASP A 266 -14.47 -26.35 -10.94
N PHE A 267 -13.91 -25.83 -9.85
CA PHE A 267 -12.57 -25.26 -9.81
C PHE A 267 -11.47 -26.31 -9.86
N TYR A 268 -11.52 -27.31 -8.97
CA TYR A 268 -10.38 -28.21 -8.73
C TYR A 268 -10.11 -29.15 -9.90
N GLY A 269 -11.15 -29.62 -10.60
CA GLY A 269 -10.99 -30.54 -11.73
C GLY A 269 -10.12 -29.99 -12.85
N PRO A 270 -10.45 -28.86 -13.46
CA PRO A 270 -9.64 -28.20 -14.48
C PRO A 270 -8.24 -27.81 -13.95
N PHE A 271 -8.16 -27.24 -12.74
CA PHE A 271 -6.90 -26.85 -12.13
C PHE A 271 -5.92 -28.01 -11.98
N LEU A 272 -6.38 -29.15 -11.44
CA LEU A 272 -5.53 -30.35 -11.29
C LEU A 272 -5.04 -30.87 -12.64
N LYS A 273 -5.88 -30.84 -13.67
CA LYS A 273 -5.52 -31.25 -15.03
C LYS A 273 -4.40 -30.35 -15.57
N ASP A 274 -4.51 -29.04 -15.37
CA ASP A 274 -3.50 -28.09 -15.82
C ASP A 274 -2.19 -28.24 -15.05
N VAL A 275 -2.22 -28.44 -13.75
CA VAL A 275 -1.03 -28.72 -12.93
C VAL A 275 -0.31 -29.98 -13.45
N LYS A 276 -1.05 -31.10 -13.63
CA LYS A 276 -0.47 -32.36 -14.13
C LYS A 276 0.13 -32.22 -15.53
N ALA A 277 -0.51 -31.46 -16.43
CA ALA A 277 -0.01 -31.23 -17.78
C ALA A 277 1.34 -30.47 -17.79
N LYS A 278 1.61 -29.69 -16.75
CA LYS A 278 2.80 -28.82 -16.63
C LYS A 278 3.87 -29.38 -15.68
N GLU A 279 3.66 -30.55 -15.11
CA GLU A 279 4.59 -31.19 -14.17
C GLU A 279 5.97 -31.50 -14.79
N LYS A 280 6.01 -31.67 -16.11
CA LYS A 280 7.22 -31.98 -16.87
C LYS A 280 7.88 -30.76 -17.53
N LEU A 281 7.41 -29.56 -17.25
CA LEU A 281 8.03 -28.35 -17.78
C LEU A 281 9.45 -28.21 -17.22
N GLU A 282 10.32 -27.64 -18.04
CA GLU A 282 11.66 -27.28 -17.62
C GLU A 282 11.62 -26.28 -16.46
N LYS A 283 12.54 -26.43 -15.50
CA LYS A 283 12.56 -25.57 -14.31
C LYS A 283 12.76 -24.10 -14.71
N ALA A 284 11.88 -23.24 -14.29
CA ALA A 284 11.94 -21.79 -14.52
C ALA A 284 13.18 -21.10 -13.89
N THR A 285 14.04 -21.87 -13.20
CA THR A 285 15.32 -21.37 -12.67
C THR A 285 16.41 -21.24 -13.72
N ASN A 286 16.24 -21.80 -14.92
CA ASN A 286 17.15 -21.60 -16.06
C ASN A 286 16.59 -20.44 -16.92
N LEU A 287 17.27 -19.29 -16.88
CA LEU A 287 16.83 -18.06 -17.52
C LEU A 287 17.50 -17.80 -18.87
N GLY A 288 18.26 -18.77 -19.38
CA GLY A 288 18.94 -18.70 -20.66
C GLY A 288 20.48 -18.59 -20.56
N ASP A 289 21.09 -18.30 -21.70
CA ASP A 289 22.55 -18.23 -21.79
C ASP A 289 23.09 -16.91 -21.23
N ALA A 290 24.23 -16.98 -20.56
CA ALA A 290 24.98 -15.81 -20.16
C ALA A 290 25.63 -15.13 -21.38
N PRO A 291 25.96 -13.82 -21.32
CA PRO A 291 26.71 -13.15 -22.37
C PRO A 291 27.99 -13.91 -22.74
N GLU A 292 28.33 -13.93 -24.05
CA GLU A 292 29.46 -14.72 -24.57
C GLU A 292 30.82 -14.41 -23.94
N ASN A 293 31.00 -13.19 -23.45
CA ASN A 293 32.20 -12.75 -22.76
C ASN A 293 32.31 -13.28 -21.32
N ILE A 294 31.25 -13.86 -20.77
CA ILE A 294 31.26 -14.45 -19.41
C ILE A 294 31.61 -15.94 -19.52
N LYS A 295 32.76 -16.30 -19.00
CA LYS A 295 33.24 -17.68 -18.99
C LYS A 295 33.39 -18.21 -17.58
N CYS A 296 33.20 -19.51 -17.44
CA CYS A 296 33.34 -20.19 -16.16
C CYS A 296 34.77 -20.01 -15.60
N PRO A 297 34.95 -19.51 -14.38
CA PRO A 297 36.28 -19.29 -13.82
C PRO A 297 37.07 -20.59 -13.55
N LYS A 298 36.35 -21.73 -13.44
CA LYS A 298 36.96 -23.02 -13.15
C LYS A 298 37.34 -23.81 -14.42
N CYS A 299 36.53 -23.80 -15.45
CA CYS A 299 36.72 -24.66 -16.63
C CYS A 299 36.68 -23.93 -17.99
N GLY A 300 36.46 -22.60 -18.02
CA GLY A 300 36.44 -21.79 -19.23
C GLY A 300 35.24 -22.02 -20.16
N SER A 301 34.28 -22.89 -19.78
CA SER A 301 33.08 -23.15 -20.57
C SER A 301 32.10 -21.96 -20.55
N SER A 302 31.11 -21.96 -21.45
CA SER A 302 30.01 -21.00 -21.40
C SER A 302 29.26 -21.09 -20.06
N MET A 303 28.58 -20.03 -19.72
CA MET A 303 27.76 -19.98 -18.50
C MET A 303 26.28 -19.76 -18.89
N ILE A 304 25.41 -20.11 -17.98
CA ILE A 304 23.96 -19.90 -18.07
C ILE A 304 23.49 -19.06 -16.89
N ILE A 305 22.44 -18.28 -17.09
CA ILE A 305 21.82 -17.50 -16.03
C ILE A 305 20.88 -18.43 -15.26
N LYS A 306 21.12 -18.57 -13.97
CA LYS A 306 20.24 -19.31 -13.06
C LYS A 306 19.68 -18.42 -11.98
N LEU A 307 18.50 -18.80 -11.45
CA LEU A 307 17.86 -18.18 -10.33
C LEU A 307 18.09 -19.00 -9.06
N SER A 308 18.52 -18.32 -7.98
CA SER A 308 18.57 -18.83 -6.62
C SER A 308 17.68 -18.01 -5.69
N ARG A 309 17.60 -18.40 -4.41
CA ARG A 309 16.91 -17.57 -3.39
C ARG A 309 17.55 -16.19 -3.19
N ALA A 310 18.83 -16.07 -3.50
CA ALA A 310 19.58 -14.81 -3.37
C ALA A 310 19.51 -13.93 -4.64
N GLY A 311 18.83 -14.38 -5.69
CA GLY A 311 18.73 -13.68 -6.96
C GLY A 311 19.38 -14.44 -8.13
N LYS A 312 19.54 -13.76 -9.27
CA LYS A 312 20.17 -14.28 -10.48
C LYS A 312 21.68 -14.39 -10.31
N PHE A 313 22.26 -15.45 -10.90
CA PHE A 313 23.70 -15.68 -10.94
C PHE A 313 24.09 -16.45 -12.20
N TYR A 314 25.36 -16.42 -12.58
CA TYR A 314 25.91 -17.23 -13.66
C TYR A 314 26.37 -18.59 -13.13
N SER A 315 25.86 -19.68 -13.70
CA SER A 315 26.26 -21.07 -13.42
C SER A 315 26.97 -21.66 -14.61
N CYS A 316 27.97 -22.50 -14.39
CA CYS A 316 28.61 -23.23 -15.46
C CYS A 316 27.60 -24.09 -16.24
N SER A 317 27.67 -24.08 -17.60
CA SER A 317 26.82 -24.92 -18.45
C SER A 317 27.08 -26.43 -18.26
N LYS A 318 28.23 -26.80 -17.67
CA LYS A 318 28.60 -28.19 -17.35
C LYS A 318 28.20 -28.64 -15.94
N TYR A 319 27.39 -27.85 -15.23
CA TYR A 319 26.91 -28.30 -13.93
C TYR A 319 26.07 -29.59 -14.07
N PRO A 320 26.25 -30.64 -13.25
CA PRO A 320 27.00 -30.70 -11.99
C PRO A 320 28.50 -31.05 -12.12
N ASP A 321 29.01 -31.39 -13.30
CA ASP A 321 30.40 -31.79 -13.51
C ASP A 321 31.41 -30.65 -13.20
N CYS A 322 30.95 -29.41 -13.30
CA CYS A 322 31.67 -28.22 -12.91
C CYS A 322 30.75 -27.27 -12.12
N ASP A 323 31.15 -26.93 -10.91
CA ASP A 323 30.40 -26.09 -9.96
C ASP A 323 30.79 -24.60 -10.04
N GLY A 324 31.47 -24.17 -11.12
CA GLY A 324 31.84 -22.77 -11.30
C GLY A 324 30.63 -21.85 -11.35
N ALA A 325 30.63 -20.79 -10.54
CA ALA A 325 29.55 -19.81 -10.47
C ALA A 325 30.10 -18.39 -10.26
N LEU A 326 29.41 -17.41 -10.87
CA LEU A 326 29.72 -15.99 -10.73
C LEU A 326 28.43 -15.20 -10.37
N MET A 327 28.59 -14.13 -9.62
CA MET A 327 27.56 -13.12 -9.47
C MET A 327 27.36 -12.37 -10.80
N LEU A 328 26.25 -11.63 -10.97
CA LEU A 328 26.00 -10.87 -12.19
C LEU A 328 27.04 -9.76 -12.44
N ASP A 329 27.71 -9.28 -11.39
CA ASP A 329 28.81 -8.31 -11.48
C ASP A 329 30.15 -8.94 -11.91
N GLY A 330 30.18 -10.26 -12.13
CA GLY A 330 31.37 -11.02 -12.54
C GLY A 330 32.24 -11.46 -11.35
N THR A 331 31.89 -11.19 -10.12
CA THR A 331 32.60 -11.68 -8.93
C THR A 331 32.31 -13.16 -8.70
N GLU A 332 33.29 -13.90 -8.16
CA GLU A 332 33.12 -15.33 -7.89
C GLU A 332 32.12 -15.55 -6.73
N LEU A 333 31.14 -16.43 -6.98
CA LEU A 333 30.16 -16.82 -5.97
C LEU A 333 30.86 -17.79 -5.00
N LYS A 334 31.22 -17.30 -3.83
CA LYS A 334 31.78 -18.14 -2.75
C LYS A 334 30.65 -18.97 -2.17
N GLY A 335 30.83 -20.28 -2.12
CA GLY A 335 29.92 -21.20 -1.42
C GLY A 335 29.82 -20.86 0.08
N PRO A 336 28.94 -21.56 0.83
CA PRO A 336 28.89 -21.41 2.28
C PRO A 336 30.28 -21.55 2.89
N ALA A 337 30.70 -20.55 3.64
CA ALA A 337 31.96 -20.66 4.40
C ALA A 337 31.72 -21.59 5.60
N GLU A 338 32.55 -22.60 5.75
CA GLU A 338 32.58 -23.39 6.99
C GLU A 338 33.04 -22.46 8.11
N THR A 339 32.14 -22.13 9.02
CA THR A 339 32.47 -21.27 10.18
C THR A 339 33.32 -22.01 11.24
N GLY A 340 33.37 -23.34 11.17
CA GLY A 340 33.96 -24.17 12.20
C GLY A 340 33.14 -24.25 13.50
N GLU A 341 31.98 -23.61 13.53
CA GLU A 341 31.05 -23.68 14.65
C GLU A 341 30.08 -24.85 14.46
N LEU A 342 29.94 -25.66 15.50
CA LEU A 342 28.94 -26.73 15.50
C LEU A 342 27.53 -26.15 15.70
N CYS A 343 26.57 -26.76 15.05
CA CYS A 343 25.16 -26.33 15.23
C CYS A 343 24.76 -26.54 16.71
N PRO A 344 24.20 -25.51 17.38
CA PRO A 344 23.82 -25.63 18.78
C PRO A 344 22.65 -26.63 19.03
N GLU A 345 21.94 -27.03 17.98
CA GLU A 345 20.80 -27.98 18.10
C GLU A 345 21.14 -29.41 17.64
N CYS A 346 22.06 -29.59 16.68
CA CYS A 346 22.32 -30.92 16.13
C CYS A 346 23.82 -31.32 16.08
N GLY A 347 24.73 -30.46 16.51
CA GLY A 347 26.18 -30.72 16.54
C GLY A 347 26.92 -30.42 15.26
#